data_ff123f3b114acb318eb4a1626d904c7c
#
_entry.id   ff123f3b114acb318eb4a1626d904c7c
#
_cell.length_a   1.000
_cell.length_b   1.000
_cell.length_c   1.000
_cell.angle_alpha   90.00
_cell.angle_beta   90.00
_cell.angle_gamma   90.00
#
_symmetry.space_group_name_H-M   'P 1'
#
loop_
_entity.id
_entity.type
_entity.pdbx_description
1 polymer ?
#
loop_
_entity_poly.entity_id
_entity_poly.type
_entity_poly.pdbx_seq_one_letter_code
_entity_poly.pdbx_strand_id
1 'polypeptide(L)'
;MCPIETPEGPNIGLINSLASYARINEYGFIEAPYRKIDKTDPKNPRVTDEVVYMTADEEDNYHVAQANEPLDENGYFIHKNVSGRFLDETQEYERQMFDYMDVSPKMVFSVATALIPFLQNDDANRALMGSNMQRQAVPLLTTEAPVVGTGMETKTAVDSGVCVVAKKSGTVLRSTSTDISIKNDDGTKDDYHLTKFLRSNQSNCYNPVS
;
A
#
# COMPACT_ATOMS: atom_id res chain seq x y z
N MET A 1 6.90 4.40 7.85
CA MET A 1 7.06 3.16 8.64
C MET A 1 5.72 2.81 9.27
N CYS A 2 5.36 1.51 9.30
CA CYS A 2 4.09 1.09 9.92
C CYS A 2 4.19 1.17 11.45
N PRO A 3 3.21 1.79 12.13
CA PRO A 3 3.23 1.91 13.59
C PRO A 3 2.78 0.63 14.31
N ILE A 4 2.23 -0.34 13.61
CA ILE A 4 1.62 -1.54 14.18
C ILE A 4 2.47 -2.79 13.93
N GLU A 5 2.95 -2.99 12.71
CA GLU A 5 3.68 -4.21 12.33
C GLU A 5 5.11 -4.19 12.86
N THR A 6 5.34 -4.86 13.99
CA THR A 6 6.64 -5.09 14.62
C THR A 6 6.61 -6.45 15.32
N PRO A 7 7.76 -7.15 15.50
CA PRO A 7 7.79 -8.40 16.25
C PRO A 7 7.34 -8.21 17.70
N GLU A 8 6.80 -9.28 18.27
CA GLU A 8 6.59 -9.39 19.71
C GLU A 8 7.88 -9.87 20.39
N GLY A 9 8.14 -9.40 21.60
CA GLY A 9 9.31 -9.83 22.39
C GLY A 9 10.47 -8.82 22.38
N PRO A 10 11.73 -9.27 22.55
CA PRO A 10 12.89 -8.39 22.75
C PRO A 10 13.15 -7.41 21.61
N ASN A 11 12.74 -7.76 20.39
CA ASN A 11 12.95 -6.96 19.18
C ASN A 11 11.78 -6.01 18.87
N ILE A 12 10.84 -5.84 19.78
CA ILE A 12 9.72 -4.93 19.59
C ILE A 12 10.21 -3.51 19.32
N GLY A 13 9.69 -2.88 18.25
CA GLY A 13 10.07 -1.53 17.84
C GLY A 13 11.45 -1.40 17.19
N LEU A 14 12.30 -2.43 17.26
CA LEU A 14 13.62 -2.43 16.60
C LEU A 14 13.58 -2.94 15.16
N ILE A 15 12.68 -3.88 14.89
CA ILE A 15 12.42 -4.38 13.53
C ILE A 15 11.06 -3.86 13.10
N ASN A 16 11.05 -3.06 12.05
CA ASN A 16 9.85 -2.39 11.57
C ASN A 16 9.60 -2.71 10.09
N SER A 17 8.36 -2.52 9.66
CA SER A 17 7.94 -2.72 8.28
C SER A 17 7.71 -1.40 7.57
N LEU A 18 8.06 -1.37 6.27
CA LEU A 18 7.81 -0.21 5.42
C LEU A 18 6.30 -0.03 5.22
N ALA A 19 5.82 1.20 5.22
CA ALA A 19 4.43 1.51 4.91
C ALA A 19 4.11 1.27 3.43
N SER A 20 2.84 1.03 3.10
CA SER A 20 2.41 0.55 1.77
C SER A 20 2.79 1.48 0.61
N TYR A 21 2.80 2.79 0.84
CA TYR A 21 3.10 3.79 -0.20
C TYR A 21 4.52 4.32 -0.13
N ALA A 22 5.27 3.98 0.92
CA ALA A 22 6.63 4.44 1.08
C ALA A 22 7.59 3.71 0.14
N ARG A 23 8.65 4.40 -0.25
CA ARG A 23 9.75 3.83 -1.01
C ARG A 23 11.08 4.26 -0.41
N ILE A 24 12.16 3.62 -0.83
CA ILE A 24 13.52 3.96 -0.45
C ILE A 24 14.16 4.65 -1.66
N ASN A 25 14.76 5.81 -1.43
CA ASN A 25 15.48 6.55 -2.47
C ASN A 25 16.88 5.98 -2.73
N GLU A 26 17.60 6.54 -3.69
CA GLU A 26 18.95 6.12 -4.06
C GLU A 26 20.00 6.29 -2.94
N TYR A 27 19.74 7.14 -1.95
CA TYR A 27 20.59 7.37 -0.78
C TYR A 27 20.23 6.48 0.41
N GLY A 28 19.16 5.68 0.32
CA GLY A 28 18.69 4.80 1.38
C GLY A 28 17.71 5.43 2.37
N PHE A 29 17.23 6.66 2.12
CA PHE A 29 16.21 7.31 2.93
C PHE A 29 14.81 6.89 2.51
N ILE A 30 13.89 6.87 3.48
CA ILE A 30 12.48 6.57 3.24
C ILE A 30 11.79 7.84 2.74
N GLU A 31 11.06 7.71 1.64
CA GLU A 31 10.22 8.75 1.06
C GLU A 31 8.75 8.31 1.09
N ALA A 32 7.87 9.29 1.25
CA ALA A 32 6.43 9.10 1.17
C ALA A 32 5.82 9.99 0.07
N PRO A 33 4.71 9.58 -0.56
CA PRO A 33 4.04 10.36 -1.60
C PRO A 33 3.08 11.38 -1.00
N TYR A 34 3.08 12.58 -1.57
CA TYR A 34 2.16 13.67 -1.23
C TYR A 34 1.59 14.29 -2.50
N ARG A 35 0.32 14.69 -2.46
CA ARG A 35 -0.33 15.43 -3.52
C ARG A 35 0.00 16.91 -3.37
N LYS A 36 0.44 17.53 -4.43
CA LYS A 36 0.81 18.96 -4.45
C LYS A 36 -0.45 19.82 -4.47
N ILE A 37 -0.40 20.94 -3.75
CA ILE A 37 -1.45 21.94 -3.74
C ILE A 37 -1.01 23.13 -4.60
N ASP A 38 -1.83 23.47 -5.57
CA ASP A 38 -1.65 24.66 -6.42
C ASP A 38 -2.18 25.90 -5.70
N LYS A 39 -1.31 26.89 -5.49
CA LYS A 39 -1.59 28.17 -4.83
C LYS A 39 -1.71 29.32 -5.81
N THR A 40 -2.06 29.06 -7.08
CA THR A 40 -2.27 30.12 -8.07
C THR A 40 -3.34 31.11 -7.61
N ASP A 41 -4.38 30.64 -6.94
CA ASP A 41 -5.31 31.47 -6.18
C ASP A 41 -5.02 31.31 -4.66
N PRO A 42 -4.36 32.28 -4.03
CA PRO A 42 -4.00 32.18 -2.60
C PRO A 42 -5.21 32.04 -1.67
N LYS A 43 -6.41 32.47 -2.07
CA LYS A 43 -7.63 32.36 -1.27
C LYS A 43 -8.30 30.97 -1.39
N ASN A 44 -8.03 30.27 -2.48
CA ASN A 44 -8.68 28.99 -2.80
C ASN A 44 -7.67 28.00 -3.36
N PRO A 45 -6.78 27.46 -2.54
CA PRO A 45 -5.78 26.49 -2.99
C PRO A 45 -6.44 25.22 -3.48
N ARG A 46 -5.92 24.66 -4.59
CA ARG A 46 -6.44 23.48 -5.27
C ARG A 46 -5.50 22.29 -5.10
N VAL A 47 -6.02 21.16 -4.66
CA VAL A 47 -5.30 19.91 -4.63
C VAL A 47 -5.18 19.35 -6.05
N THR A 48 -3.95 19.07 -6.48
CA THR A 48 -3.67 18.52 -7.82
C THR A 48 -3.50 17.01 -7.77
N ASP A 49 -3.45 16.36 -8.93
CA ASP A 49 -3.11 14.93 -9.04
C ASP A 49 -1.60 14.71 -9.19
N GLU A 50 -0.80 15.78 -9.15
CA GLU A 50 0.66 15.69 -9.14
C GLU A 50 1.12 15.13 -7.79
N VAL A 51 1.82 13.99 -7.83
CA VAL A 51 2.36 13.32 -6.64
C VAL A 51 3.86 13.54 -6.57
N VAL A 52 4.31 14.06 -5.45
CA VAL A 52 5.74 14.29 -5.15
C VAL A 52 6.13 13.36 -4.01
N TYR A 53 7.29 12.74 -4.12
CA TYR A 53 7.88 11.96 -3.04
C TYR A 53 8.86 12.83 -2.27
N MET A 54 8.72 12.83 -0.95
CA MET A 54 9.55 13.62 -0.05
C MET A 54 10.05 12.77 1.11
N THR A 55 11.25 13.08 1.57
CA THR A 55 11.81 12.58 2.83
C THR A 55 11.22 13.33 4.03
N ALA A 56 11.42 12.82 5.25
CA ALA A 56 10.84 13.44 6.45
C ALA A 56 11.38 14.86 6.70
N ASP A 57 12.68 15.08 6.45
CA ASP A 57 13.32 16.38 6.60
C ASP A 57 12.83 17.44 5.60
N GLU A 58 12.43 16.99 4.41
CA GLU A 58 11.77 17.85 3.42
C GLU A 58 10.33 18.17 3.84
N GLU A 59 9.58 17.15 4.30
CA GLU A 59 8.18 17.28 4.71
C GLU A 59 8.01 18.22 5.89
N ASP A 60 8.95 18.23 6.83
CA ASP A 60 8.95 19.11 8.00
C ASP A 60 8.87 20.62 7.67
N ASN A 61 9.22 21.00 6.45
CA ASN A 61 9.15 22.39 6.00
C ASN A 61 7.78 22.82 5.49
N TYR A 62 6.82 21.90 5.38
CA TYR A 62 5.54 22.11 4.71
C TYR A 62 4.35 21.78 5.60
N HIS A 63 3.24 22.47 5.37
CA HIS A 63 1.94 22.09 5.95
C HIS A 63 1.29 21.03 5.08
N VAL A 64 0.96 19.88 5.68
CA VAL A 64 0.37 18.74 4.98
C VAL A 64 -1.04 18.48 5.48
N ALA A 65 -2.03 18.56 4.58
CA ALA A 65 -3.43 18.26 4.88
C ALA A 65 -3.67 16.76 4.97
N GLN A 66 -4.62 16.35 5.81
CA GLN A 66 -5.03 14.95 5.91
C GLN A 66 -5.78 14.49 4.65
N ALA A 67 -5.59 13.22 4.28
CA ALA A 67 -6.22 12.63 3.10
C ALA A 67 -7.75 12.54 3.15
N ASN A 68 -8.35 12.58 4.35
CA ASN A 68 -9.81 12.46 4.53
C ASN A 68 -10.54 13.81 4.40
N GLU A 69 -9.82 14.92 4.26
CA GLU A 69 -10.50 16.21 4.11
C GLU A 69 -11.35 16.23 2.85
N PRO A 70 -12.61 16.67 2.97
CA PRO A 70 -13.51 16.68 1.83
C PRO A 70 -13.10 17.76 0.83
N LEU A 71 -12.99 17.33 -0.43
CA LEU A 71 -12.74 18.19 -1.59
C LEU A 71 -13.99 18.27 -2.45
N ASP A 72 -14.13 19.36 -3.17
CA ASP A 72 -15.14 19.47 -4.21
C ASP A 72 -14.72 18.71 -5.50
N GLU A 73 -15.59 18.67 -6.50
CA GLU A 73 -15.33 18.02 -7.80
C GLU A 73 -14.12 18.59 -8.54
N ASN A 74 -13.71 19.81 -8.22
CA ASN A 74 -12.59 20.52 -8.85
C ASN A 74 -11.29 20.42 -8.02
N GLY A 75 -11.32 19.76 -6.84
CA GLY A 75 -10.18 19.59 -5.96
C GLY A 75 -9.93 20.74 -4.97
N TYR A 76 -10.94 21.59 -4.70
CA TYR A 76 -10.84 22.64 -3.69
C TYR A 76 -11.33 22.15 -2.32
N PHE A 77 -10.72 22.67 -1.26
CA PHE A 77 -11.18 22.40 0.10
C PHE A 77 -12.53 23.04 0.37
N ILE A 78 -13.48 22.23 0.87
CA ILE A 78 -14.83 22.68 1.21
C ILE A 78 -14.78 23.55 2.47
N HIS A 79 -13.97 23.16 3.46
CA HIS A 79 -13.86 23.87 4.72
C HIS A 79 -12.82 24.98 4.67
N LYS A 80 -13.02 26.03 5.47
CA LYS A 80 -12.04 27.12 5.65
C LYS A 80 -10.87 26.65 6.48
N ASN A 81 -11.16 25.91 7.55
CA ASN A 81 -10.16 25.28 8.43
C ASN A 81 -10.10 23.80 8.06
N VAL A 82 -8.90 23.29 7.90
CA VAL A 82 -8.57 21.96 7.41
C VAL A 82 -7.65 21.30 8.43
N SER A 83 -7.92 20.04 8.74
CA SER A 83 -7.03 19.26 9.61
C SER A 83 -5.75 18.88 8.87
N GLY A 84 -4.64 19.10 9.52
CA GLY A 84 -3.35 18.78 8.95
C GLY A 84 -2.25 18.76 10.00
N ARG A 85 -1.02 18.58 9.53
CA ARG A 85 0.16 18.58 10.38
C ARG A 85 1.22 19.54 9.87
N PHE A 86 1.97 20.08 10.81
CA PHE A 86 3.19 20.81 10.55
C PHE A 86 4.20 20.45 11.65
N LEU A 87 5.37 19.94 11.26
CA LEU A 87 6.30 19.29 12.17
C LEU A 87 5.59 18.18 12.98
N ASP A 88 5.73 18.18 14.30
CA ASP A 88 5.12 17.20 15.20
C ASP A 88 3.68 17.56 15.64
N GLU A 89 3.18 18.72 15.23
CA GLU A 89 1.87 19.21 15.66
C GLU A 89 0.78 18.88 14.64
N THR A 90 -0.30 18.26 15.13
CA THR A 90 -1.52 18.00 14.35
C THR A 90 -2.64 18.89 14.88
N GLN A 91 -3.10 19.82 14.06
CA GLN A 91 -4.18 20.74 14.40
C GLN A 91 -4.91 21.23 13.15
N GLU A 92 -5.93 22.08 13.37
CA GLU A 92 -6.62 22.75 12.27
C GLU A 92 -5.89 24.03 11.86
N TYR A 93 -5.61 24.15 10.57
CA TYR A 93 -5.02 25.33 9.96
C TYR A 93 -5.95 25.93 8.92
N GLU A 94 -5.75 27.18 8.58
CA GLU A 94 -6.44 27.77 7.45
C GLU A 94 -5.98 27.10 6.13
N ARG A 95 -6.94 26.78 5.24
CA ARG A 95 -6.68 26.08 3.96
C ARG A 95 -5.58 26.73 3.09
N GLN A 96 -5.32 28.04 3.26
CA GLN A 96 -4.29 28.77 2.52
C GLN A 96 -2.86 28.39 2.93
N MET A 97 -2.68 27.83 4.12
CA MET A 97 -1.37 27.47 4.64
C MET A 97 -0.83 26.17 4.04
N PHE A 98 -1.70 25.29 3.57
CA PHE A 98 -1.30 23.97 3.09
C PHE A 98 -0.54 24.00 1.78
N ASP A 99 0.54 23.23 1.71
CA ASP A 99 1.40 23.04 0.55
C ASP A 99 1.16 21.71 -0.12
N TYR A 100 0.85 20.69 0.68
CA TYR A 100 0.63 19.30 0.26
C TYR A 100 -0.56 18.69 0.96
N MET A 101 -1.02 17.55 0.42
CA MET A 101 -2.05 16.71 1.01
C MET A 101 -1.63 15.25 0.96
N ASP A 102 -1.92 14.48 1.98
CA ASP A 102 -1.71 13.04 1.99
C ASP A 102 -2.47 12.35 0.84
N VAL A 103 -1.86 11.35 0.21
CA VAL A 103 -2.47 10.61 -0.90
C VAL A 103 -3.62 9.72 -0.41
N SER A 104 -3.45 9.06 0.73
CA SER A 104 -4.44 8.14 1.29
C SER A 104 -4.23 7.95 2.79
N PRO A 105 -5.30 7.73 3.57
CA PRO A 105 -5.16 7.36 4.98
C PRO A 105 -4.43 6.03 5.19
N LYS A 106 -4.43 5.16 4.18
CA LYS A 106 -3.74 3.85 4.22
C LYS A 106 -2.23 3.95 4.12
N MET A 107 -1.69 5.12 3.80
CA MET A 107 -0.23 5.29 3.59
C MET A 107 0.62 5.10 4.85
N VAL A 108 0.02 5.14 6.04
CA VAL A 108 0.75 4.93 7.32
C VAL A 108 0.95 3.46 7.67
N PHE A 109 0.16 2.56 7.10
CA PHE A 109 0.17 1.13 7.44
C PHE A 109 0.96 0.30 6.42
N SER A 110 1.58 -0.78 6.90
CA SER A 110 2.16 -1.81 6.03
C SER A 110 1.07 -2.60 5.30
N VAL A 111 1.49 -3.39 4.31
CA VAL A 111 0.57 -4.25 3.55
C VAL A 111 -0.14 -5.25 4.46
N ALA A 112 0.58 -5.89 5.39
CA ALA A 112 -0.01 -6.86 6.31
C ALA A 112 -1.08 -6.21 7.19
N THR A 113 -0.79 -5.04 7.77
CA THR A 113 -1.75 -4.30 8.59
C THR A 113 -2.95 -3.80 7.78
N ALA A 114 -2.74 -3.41 6.53
CA ALA A 114 -3.81 -2.98 5.63
C ALA A 114 -4.76 -4.11 5.20
N LEU A 115 -4.41 -5.36 5.44
CA LEU A 115 -5.28 -6.53 5.22
C LEU A 115 -6.21 -6.85 6.40
N ILE A 116 -6.09 -6.15 7.52
CA ILE A 116 -6.95 -6.34 8.70
C ILE A 116 -8.25 -5.56 8.48
N PRO A 117 -9.41 -6.24 8.37
CA PRO A 117 -10.69 -5.54 8.25
C PRO A 117 -11.06 -4.86 9.56
N PHE A 118 -11.71 -3.70 9.47
CA PHE A 118 -12.11 -2.88 10.63
C PHE A 118 -10.98 -2.50 11.59
N LEU A 119 -9.78 -2.31 11.06
CA LEU A 119 -8.58 -1.98 11.82
C LEU A 119 -8.79 -0.78 12.76
N GLN A 120 -9.52 0.24 12.30
CA GLN A 120 -9.82 1.45 13.09
C GLN A 120 -10.61 1.18 14.37
N ASN A 121 -11.29 0.04 14.47
CA ASN A 121 -12.07 -0.37 15.63
C ASN A 121 -11.32 -1.33 16.56
N ASP A 122 -10.10 -1.73 16.18
CA ASP A 122 -9.28 -2.66 16.93
C ASP A 122 -8.29 -1.95 17.86
N ASP A 123 -7.95 -2.60 18.97
CA ASP A 123 -6.84 -2.17 19.81
C ASP A 123 -5.49 -2.40 19.10
N ALA A 124 -4.57 -1.44 19.25
CA ALA A 124 -3.27 -1.49 18.59
C ALA A 124 -2.46 -2.75 18.93
N ASN A 125 -2.51 -3.22 20.19
CA ASN A 125 -1.82 -4.43 20.62
C ASN A 125 -2.37 -5.68 19.92
N ARG A 126 -3.69 -5.75 19.73
CA ARG A 126 -4.32 -6.87 19.03
C ARG A 126 -4.09 -6.83 17.53
N ALA A 127 -4.05 -5.64 16.94
CA ALA A 127 -3.67 -5.45 15.55
C ALA A 127 -2.21 -5.87 15.28
N LEU A 128 -1.28 -5.59 16.21
CA LEU A 128 0.11 -6.06 16.15
C LEU A 128 0.17 -7.58 16.15
N MET A 129 -0.53 -8.23 17.09
CA MET A 129 -0.60 -9.70 17.16
C MET A 129 -1.19 -10.27 15.86
N GLY A 130 -2.29 -9.71 15.35
CA GLY A 130 -2.94 -10.12 14.11
C GLY A 130 -2.02 -10.00 12.89
N SER A 131 -1.30 -8.89 12.75
CA SER A 131 -0.30 -8.70 11.69
C SER A 131 0.80 -9.77 11.72
N ASN A 132 1.28 -10.11 12.92
CA ASN A 132 2.29 -11.16 13.09
C ASN A 132 1.73 -12.56 12.77
N MET A 133 0.48 -12.85 13.16
CA MET A 133 -0.17 -14.12 12.88
C MET A 133 -0.49 -14.33 11.39
N GLN A 134 -0.73 -13.29 10.60
CA GLN A 134 -0.89 -13.40 9.15
C GLN A 134 0.32 -14.08 8.48
N ARG A 135 1.53 -13.86 8.99
CA ARG A 135 2.75 -14.49 8.46
C ARG A 135 2.85 -15.99 8.77
N GLN A 136 2.02 -16.49 9.66
CA GLN A 136 1.96 -17.90 10.05
C GLN A 136 0.80 -18.65 9.35
N ALA A 137 0.12 -18.02 8.41
CA ALA A 137 -1.00 -18.60 7.69
C ALA A 137 -0.56 -19.82 6.86
N VAL A 138 -1.39 -20.85 6.85
CA VAL A 138 -1.17 -22.09 6.08
C VAL A 138 -2.11 -22.10 4.88
N PRO A 139 -1.60 -22.30 3.65
CA PRO A 139 -2.43 -22.48 2.47
C PRO A 139 -3.34 -23.70 2.62
N LEU A 140 -4.63 -23.52 2.34
CA LEU A 140 -5.61 -24.61 2.41
C LEU A 140 -5.70 -25.35 1.08
N LEU A 141 -6.10 -26.62 1.13
CA LEU A 141 -6.32 -27.44 -0.07
C LEU A 141 -7.45 -26.86 -0.94
N THR A 142 -8.53 -26.41 -0.31
CA THR A 142 -9.59 -25.64 -0.96
C THR A 142 -9.56 -24.23 -0.38
N THR A 143 -9.24 -23.27 -1.22
CA THR A 143 -9.16 -21.86 -0.81
C THR A 143 -10.51 -21.18 -1.04
N GLU A 144 -10.89 -20.32 -0.11
CA GLU A 144 -12.11 -19.53 -0.20
C GLU A 144 -11.76 -18.04 -0.07
N ALA A 145 -12.50 -17.20 -0.79
CA ALA A 145 -12.36 -15.75 -0.63
C ALA A 145 -12.96 -15.31 0.71
N PRO A 146 -12.33 -14.34 1.41
CA PRO A 146 -12.88 -13.81 2.65
C PRO A 146 -14.23 -13.11 2.39
N VAL A 147 -15.21 -13.34 3.26
CA VAL A 147 -16.53 -12.69 3.18
C VAL A 147 -16.39 -11.18 3.42
N VAL A 148 -15.49 -10.79 4.31
CA VAL A 148 -15.17 -9.40 4.62
C VAL A 148 -13.69 -9.17 4.34
N GLY A 149 -13.38 -8.20 3.49
CA GLY A 149 -12.03 -7.86 3.10
C GLY A 149 -11.81 -6.35 3.11
N THR A 150 -10.58 -5.95 2.83
CA THR A 150 -10.16 -4.53 2.79
C THR A 150 -10.00 -3.98 1.38
N GLY A 151 -10.12 -4.82 0.36
CA GLY A 151 -9.86 -4.48 -1.04
C GLY A 151 -8.37 -4.56 -1.43
N MET A 152 -7.49 -4.86 -0.50
CA MET A 152 -6.04 -5.02 -0.75
C MET A 152 -5.67 -6.45 -1.19
N GLU A 153 -6.55 -7.41 -1.02
CA GLU A 153 -6.29 -8.84 -1.18
C GLU A 153 -5.83 -9.18 -2.60
N THR A 154 -6.57 -8.76 -3.61
CA THR A 154 -6.27 -9.04 -5.02
C THR A 154 -4.93 -8.43 -5.43
N LYS A 155 -4.71 -7.14 -5.08
CA LYS A 155 -3.47 -6.46 -5.40
C LYS A 155 -2.27 -7.13 -4.71
N THR A 156 -2.42 -7.47 -3.44
CA THR A 156 -1.37 -8.15 -2.67
C THR A 156 -1.03 -9.51 -3.28
N ALA A 157 -2.05 -10.30 -3.68
CA ALA A 157 -1.84 -11.60 -4.29
C ALA A 157 -1.09 -11.50 -5.64
N VAL A 158 -1.43 -10.54 -6.47
CA VAL A 158 -0.78 -10.31 -7.77
C VAL A 158 0.65 -9.81 -7.59
N ASP A 159 0.84 -8.78 -6.76
CA ASP A 159 2.15 -8.13 -6.58
C ASP A 159 3.14 -9.01 -5.80
N SER A 160 2.66 -9.96 -5.00
CA SER A 160 3.52 -10.91 -4.27
C SER A 160 4.25 -11.90 -5.19
N GLY A 161 3.78 -12.08 -6.42
CA GLY A 161 4.35 -13.02 -7.38
C GLY A 161 4.07 -14.50 -7.07
N VAL A 162 3.25 -14.81 -6.06
CA VAL A 162 2.81 -16.18 -5.76
C VAL A 162 1.89 -16.69 -6.86
N CYS A 163 1.01 -15.83 -7.38
CA CYS A 163 0.15 -16.12 -8.51
C CYS A 163 0.78 -15.58 -9.80
N VAL A 164 0.93 -16.44 -10.81
CA VAL A 164 1.36 -16.02 -12.15
C VAL A 164 0.13 -15.56 -12.92
N VAL A 165 0.10 -14.31 -13.31
CA VAL A 165 -1.04 -13.68 -14.02
C VAL A 165 -0.62 -13.33 -15.44
N ALA A 166 -1.50 -13.58 -16.40
CA ALA A 166 -1.27 -13.20 -17.79
C ALA A 166 -1.17 -11.67 -17.93
N LYS A 167 -0.13 -11.20 -18.63
CA LYS A 167 0.13 -9.76 -18.85
C LYS A 167 -0.81 -9.16 -19.89
N LYS A 168 -1.25 -9.97 -20.86
CA LYS A 168 -2.09 -9.56 -21.98
C LYS A 168 -3.17 -10.61 -22.25
N SER A 169 -4.21 -10.21 -22.96
CA SER A 169 -5.23 -11.11 -23.50
C SER A 169 -4.64 -11.97 -24.60
N GLY A 170 -5.07 -13.24 -24.67
CA GLY A 170 -4.56 -14.14 -25.69
C GLY A 170 -5.09 -15.58 -25.57
N THR A 171 -4.56 -16.45 -26.39
CA THR A 171 -4.91 -17.89 -26.42
C THR A 171 -3.74 -18.74 -25.95
N VAL A 172 -4.02 -19.68 -25.04
CA VAL A 172 -3.00 -20.62 -24.54
C VAL A 172 -2.60 -21.58 -25.68
N LEU A 173 -1.31 -21.56 -26.05
CA LEU A 173 -0.73 -22.46 -27.03
C LEU A 173 -0.31 -23.80 -26.43
N ARG A 174 0.28 -23.73 -25.25
CA ARG A 174 0.84 -24.88 -24.54
C ARG A 174 0.73 -24.65 -23.05
N SER A 175 0.28 -25.66 -22.32
CA SER A 175 0.32 -25.71 -20.86
C SER A 175 0.99 -27.01 -20.43
N THR A 176 1.99 -26.90 -19.60
CA THR A 176 2.69 -28.01 -18.94
C THR A 176 2.69 -27.77 -17.45
N SER A 177 3.18 -28.72 -16.68
CA SER A 177 3.30 -28.55 -15.21
C SER A 177 4.23 -27.40 -14.79
N THR A 178 5.16 -27.00 -15.66
CA THR A 178 6.20 -25.98 -15.35
C THR A 178 6.10 -24.74 -16.22
N ASP A 179 5.52 -24.84 -17.41
CA ASP A 179 5.57 -23.75 -18.39
C ASP A 179 4.23 -23.57 -19.09
N ILE A 180 3.83 -22.32 -19.23
CA ILE A 180 2.62 -21.92 -19.97
C ILE A 180 3.05 -20.94 -21.06
N SER A 181 2.67 -21.23 -22.31
CA SER A 181 2.90 -20.34 -23.45
C SER A 181 1.58 -19.77 -23.93
N ILE A 182 1.51 -18.46 -24.07
CA ILE A 182 0.32 -17.73 -24.52
C ILE A 182 0.67 -16.97 -25.80
N LYS A 183 -0.17 -17.08 -26.82
CA LYS A 183 -0.16 -16.20 -27.98
C LYS A 183 -1.12 -15.05 -27.70
N ASN A 184 -0.58 -13.85 -27.58
CA ASN A 184 -1.33 -12.65 -27.34
C ASN A 184 -2.12 -12.22 -28.60
N ASP A 185 -3.18 -11.45 -28.40
CA ASP A 185 -4.02 -10.95 -29.49
C ASP A 185 -3.27 -9.98 -30.42
N ASP A 186 -2.18 -9.34 -29.91
CA ASP A 186 -1.27 -8.50 -30.68
C ASP A 186 -0.23 -9.29 -31.54
N GLY A 187 -0.29 -10.63 -31.51
CA GLY A 187 0.59 -11.51 -32.23
C GLY A 187 1.92 -11.85 -31.53
N THR A 188 2.19 -11.26 -30.38
CA THR A 188 3.37 -11.59 -29.56
C THR A 188 3.16 -12.90 -28.80
N LYS A 189 4.26 -13.53 -28.36
CA LYS A 189 4.22 -14.75 -27.53
C LYS A 189 4.82 -14.44 -26.16
N ASP A 190 4.12 -14.82 -25.11
CA ASP A 190 4.59 -14.78 -23.74
C ASP A 190 4.76 -16.20 -23.19
N ASP A 191 5.90 -16.46 -22.58
CA ASP A 191 6.20 -17.72 -21.89
C ASP A 191 6.30 -17.45 -20.38
N TYR A 192 5.52 -18.21 -19.60
CA TYR A 192 5.46 -18.11 -18.14
C TYR A 192 6.02 -19.39 -17.54
N HIS A 193 6.96 -19.24 -16.61
CA HIS A 193 7.53 -20.35 -15.85
C HIS A 193 6.93 -20.41 -14.45
N LEU A 194 6.45 -21.60 -14.05
CA LEU A 194 5.87 -21.88 -12.73
C LEU A 194 6.94 -22.48 -11.82
N THR A 195 7.26 -21.79 -10.72
CA THR A 195 8.18 -22.31 -9.70
C THR A 195 7.47 -23.40 -8.90
N LYS A 196 7.95 -24.63 -9.01
CA LYS A 196 7.34 -25.80 -8.37
C LYS A 196 7.97 -26.10 -7.03
N PHE A 197 7.14 -26.54 -6.06
CA PHE A 197 7.55 -27.01 -4.75
C PHE A 197 8.48 -26.04 -3.98
N LEU A 198 8.15 -24.75 -4.05
CA LEU A 198 8.89 -23.73 -3.31
C LEU A 198 8.55 -23.81 -1.82
N ARG A 199 9.56 -24.01 -0.99
CA ARG A 199 9.42 -23.95 0.48
C ARG A 199 9.52 -22.51 0.97
N SER A 200 8.54 -22.06 1.76
CA SER A 200 8.62 -20.78 2.47
C SER A 200 9.38 -20.89 3.79
N ASN A 201 9.71 -19.73 4.39
CA ASN A 201 10.30 -19.65 5.73
C ASN A 201 9.41 -20.25 6.84
N GLN A 202 8.10 -20.35 6.59
CA GLN A 202 7.12 -20.96 7.48
C GLN A 202 6.90 -22.45 7.20
N SER A 203 7.80 -23.07 6.42
CA SER A 203 7.73 -24.49 6.02
C SER A 203 6.50 -24.87 5.19
N ASN A 204 5.80 -23.91 4.60
CA ASN A 204 4.74 -24.15 3.64
C ASN A 204 5.31 -24.51 2.26
N CYS A 205 4.60 -25.33 1.51
CA CYS A 205 4.97 -25.68 0.14
C CYS A 205 4.04 -24.95 -0.85
N TYR A 206 4.61 -24.10 -1.70
CA TYR A 206 3.91 -23.47 -2.81
C TYR A 206 4.14 -24.28 -4.08
N ASN A 207 3.06 -24.74 -4.68
CA ASN A 207 3.10 -25.53 -5.89
C ASN A 207 2.00 -25.07 -6.86
N PRO A 208 2.21 -23.99 -7.65
CA PRO A 208 1.25 -23.51 -8.61
C PRO A 208 0.85 -24.62 -9.60
N VAL A 209 -0.44 -24.67 -9.91
CA VAL A 209 -1.03 -25.61 -10.89
C VAL A 209 -1.58 -24.79 -12.05
N SER A 210 -1.35 -25.27 -13.28
CA SER A 210 -1.83 -24.67 -14.54
C SER A 210 -3.27 -25.09 -14.83
#